data_8d6abde48e5c440510491d18567527c9
#
_entry.id   8d6abde48e5c440510491d18567527c9
#
_cell.length_a   1.000
_cell.length_b   1.000
_cell.length_c   1.000
_cell.angle_alpha   90.00
_cell.angle_beta   90.00
_cell.angle_gamma   90.00
#
_symmetry.space_group_name_H-M   'P 1'
#
loop_
_entity.id
_entity.type
_entity.pdbx_description
1 polymer ?
#
loop_
_entity_poly.entity_id
_entity_poly.type
_entity_poly.pdbx_seq_one_letter_code
_entity_poly.pdbx_strand_id
1 'polypeptide(L)'
;NPTGIEYPNELLVNFYKVAKKHGIALIIDETYRDFHSVEGTPHNLFQENNWENTLISLYSFSKAYRLTGHRVGAIISSTTRLAQIEKFLDTVSICPNQLGQIGALYGLQNLSDWLSQERLEILNRKKAMEQGFKNLGNWKLKGCGAYFAYAEYAFGLPSDVLCKRLLSDKGILTLPETMFTPETQKGAPNLKKRHIRIAFANINVMEINEMFDRLRDF
;
A
#
# COMPACT_ATOMS: atom_id res chain seq x y z
N ASN A 1 0.56 -3.18 0.66
CA ASN A 1 1.92 -3.17 1.12
C ASN A 1 2.27 -4.57 1.65
N PRO A 2 3.32 -5.21 1.19
CA PRO A 2 4.42 -4.71 0.37
C PRO A 2 4.24 -4.87 -1.15
N THR A 3 3.25 -5.65 -1.60
CA THR A 3 3.20 -6.17 -2.98
C THR A 3 2.79 -5.16 -4.04
N GLY A 4 2.10 -4.09 -3.67
CA GLY A 4 1.48 -3.15 -4.61
C GLY A 4 0.33 -3.74 -5.44
N ILE A 5 -0.16 -4.93 -5.09
CA ILE A 5 -1.29 -5.55 -5.79
C ILE A 5 -2.58 -4.84 -5.38
N GLU A 6 -3.35 -4.45 -6.38
CA GLU A 6 -4.71 -3.93 -6.21
C GLU A 6 -5.71 -5.07 -6.31
N TYR A 7 -6.64 -5.15 -5.37
CA TYR A 7 -7.70 -6.15 -5.41
C TYR A 7 -8.84 -5.68 -6.32
N PRO A 8 -9.28 -6.50 -7.30
CA PRO A 8 -10.44 -6.16 -8.11
C PRO A 8 -11.72 -6.10 -7.27
N ASN A 9 -12.64 -5.20 -7.65
CA ASN A 9 -13.92 -5.02 -6.96
C ASN A 9 -14.68 -6.34 -6.75
N GLU A 10 -14.69 -7.21 -7.75
CA GLU A 10 -15.36 -8.53 -7.66
C GLU A 10 -14.80 -9.38 -6.51
N LEU A 11 -13.49 -9.40 -6.34
CA LEU A 11 -12.84 -10.14 -5.24
C LEU A 11 -13.25 -9.57 -3.88
N LEU A 12 -13.30 -8.24 -3.75
CA LEU A 12 -13.72 -7.56 -2.52
C LEU A 12 -15.19 -7.85 -2.19
N VAL A 13 -16.06 -7.85 -3.20
CA VAL A 13 -17.47 -8.24 -3.06
C VAL A 13 -17.60 -9.69 -2.60
N ASN A 14 -16.78 -10.60 -3.11
CA ASN A 14 -16.79 -12.01 -2.70
C ASN A 14 -16.32 -12.16 -1.23
N PHE A 15 -15.27 -11.47 -0.81
CA PHE A 15 -14.88 -11.42 0.61
C PHE A 15 -15.98 -10.86 1.49
N TYR A 16 -16.63 -9.79 1.07
CA TYR A 16 -17.75 -9.20 1.81
C TYR A 16 -18.92 -10.19 1.98
N LYS A 17 -19.31 -10.89 0.91
CA LYS A 17 -20.39 -11.90 0.97
C LYS A 17 -20.06 -13.03 1.94
N VAL A 18 -18.81 -13.52 1.92
CA VAL A 18 -18.35 -14.56 2.86
C VAL A 18 -18.38 -14.04 4.29
N ALA A 19 -17.83 -12.85 4.54
CA ALA A 19 -17.82 -12.23 5.87
C ALA A 19 -19.24 -12.03 6.40
N LYS A 20 -20.15 -11.50 5.57
CA LYS A 20 -21.56 -11.29 5.90
C LYS A 20 -22.26 -12.61 6.24
N LYS A 21 -22.06 -13.65 5.43
CA LYS A 21 -22.62 -14.98 5.64
C LYS A 21 -22.23 -15.61 6.98
N HIS A 22 -21.01 -15.36 7.42
CA HIS A 22 -20.46 -15.93 8.65
C HIS A 22 -20.54 -14.99 9.87
N GLY A 23 -21.15 -13.81 9.74
CA GLY A 23 -21.29 -12.85 10.82
C GLY A 23 -19.96 -12.27 11.33
N ILE A 24 -18.91 -12.22 10.47
CA ILE A 24 -17.61 -11.68 10.80
C ILE A 24 -17.39 -10.32 10.15
N ALA A 25 -16.56 -9.48 10.78
CA ALA A 25 -16.21 -8.20 10.22
C ALA A 25 -15.18 -8.34 9.07
N LEU A 26 -15.40 -7.63 7.98
CA LEU A 26 -14.40 -7.42 6.93
C LEU A 26 -13.72 -6.07 7.17
N ILE A 27 -12.43 -6.08 7.47
CA ILE A 27 -11.62 -4.87 7.62
C ILE A 27 -10.87 -4.64 6.31
N ILE A 28 -11.03 -3.46 5.71
CA ILE A 28 -10.30 -3.06 4.50
C ILE A 28 -9.40 -1.88 4.85
N ASP A 29 -8.08 -2.06 4.65
CA ASP A 29 -7.11 -0.98 4.73
C ASP A 29 -7.06 -0.25 3.39
N GLU A 30 -7.62 0.96 3.36
CA GLU A 30 -7.72 1.80 2.19
C GLU A 30 -6.71 2.96 2.20
N THR A 31 -5.59 2.81 2.88
CA THR A 31 -4.53 3.84 2.96
C THR A 31 -4.07 4.34 1.58
N TYR A 32 -4.18 3.54 0.54
CA TYR A 32 -3.74 3.87 -0.82
C TYR A 32 -4.87 3.92 -1.85
N ARG A 33 -6.14 3.97 -1.42
CA ARG A 33 -7.31 3.94 -2.31
C ARG A 33 -7.28 5.00 -3.41
N ASP A 34 -6.74 6.18 -3.12
CA ASP A 34 -6.72 7.31 -4.05
C ASP A 34 -5.69 7.16 -5.17
N PHE A 35 -4.82 6.16 -5.08
CA PHE A 35 -3.81 5.83 -6.10
C PHE A 35 -4.14 4.56 -6.89
N HIS A 36 -5.39 4.11 -6.84
CA HIS A 36 -5.86 2.93 -7.54
C HIS A 36 -5.84 3.13 -9.07
N SER A 37 -5.57 2.07 -9.84
CA SER A 37 -5.48 2.16 -11.30
C SER A 37 -6.84 2.28 -11.98
N VAL A 38 -7.91 1.79 -11.34
CA VAL A 38 -9.28 1.94 -11.83
C VAL A 38 -9.76 3.37 -11.59
N GLU A 39 -10.44 3.95 -12.57
CA GLU A 39 -11.05 5.27 -12.46
C GLU A 39 -12.30 5.22 -11.58
N GLY A 40 -12.50 6.25 -10.75
CA GLY A 40 -13.62 6.32 -9.81
C GLY A 40 -13.37 5.62 -8.48
N THR A 41 -14.40 5.01 -7.91
CA THR A 41 -14.30 4.32 -6.62
C THR A 41 -13.68 2.93 -6.78
N PRO A 42 -12.72 2.52 -5.93
CA PRO A 42 -12.09 1.21 -6.04
C PRO A 42 -13.04 0.03 -5.78
N HIS A 43 -14.14 0.26 -5.08
CA HIS A 43 -15.17 -0.76 -4.83
C HIS A 43 -16.54 -0.15 -4.48
N ASN A 44 -17.60 -0.96 -4.54
CA ASN A 44 -19.00 -0.55 -4.30
C ASN A 44 -19.53 -1.02 -2.94
N LEU A 45 -18.70 -1.47 -2.01
CA LEU A 45 -19.16 -2.12 -0.77
C LEU A 45 -20.01 -1.20 0.11
N PHE A 46 -19.83 0.11 0.03
CA PHE A 46 -20.67 1.08 0.73
C PHE A 46 -22.09 1.22 0.16
N GLN A 47 -22.36 0.62 -1.01
CA GLN A 47 -23.69 0.56 -1.62
C GLN A 47 -24.48 -0.69 -1.20
N GLU A 48 -23.83 -1.65 -0.53
CA GLU A 48 -24.48 -2.85 -0.04
C GLU A 48 -25.45 -2.55 1.11
N ASN A 49 -26.60 -3.20 1.14
CA ASN A 49 -27.58 -3.02 2.20
C ASN A 49 -26.99 -3.43 3.57
N ASN A 50 -27.06 -2.53 4.54
CA ASN A 50 -26.53 -2.71 5.90
C ASN A 50 -25.03 -3.04 5.89
N TRP A 51 -24.26 -2.40 4.98
CA TRP A 51 -22.82 -2.62 4.84
C TRP A 51 -22.07 -2.42 6.16
N GLU A 52 -22.51 -1.48 6.97
CA GLU A 52 -21.93 -1.11 8.27
C GLU A 52 -21.90 -2.26 9.27
N ASN A 53 -22.77 -3.29 9.11
CA ASN A 53 -22.77 -4.47 9.98
C ASN A 53 -21.59 -5.42 9.69
N THR A 54 -20.99 -5.31 8.51
CA THR A 54 -19.91 -6.21 8.06
C THR A 54 -18.62 -5.46 7.79
N LEU A 55 -18.68 -4.32 7.11
CA LEU A 55 -17.52 -3.57 6.66
C LEU A 55 -16.96 -2.65 7.74
N ILE A 56 -15.64 -2.63 7.85
CA ILE A 56 -14.85 -1.60 8.53
C ILE A 56 -13.82 -1.10 7.51
N SER A 57 -13.91 0.16 7.11
CA SER A 57 -12.91 0.78 6.24
C SER A 57 -11.95 1.62 7.08
N LEU A 58 -10.66 1.44 6.84
CA LEU A 58 -9.58 2.20 7.47
C LEU A 58 -8.97 3.12 6.42
N TYR A 59 -9.02 4.43 6.64
CA TYR A 59 -8.46 5.42 5.74
C TYR A 59 -7.35 6.22 6.42
N SER A 60 -6.30 6.55 5.66
CA SER A 60 -5.18 7.36 6.15
C SER A 60 -4.98 8.60 5.29
N PHE A 61 -4.97 9.77 5.92
CA PHE A 61 -4.64 11.05 5.25
C PHE A 61 -3.13 11.20 5.00
N SER A 62 -2.31 10.32 5.57
CA SER A 62 -0.86 10.37 5.46
C SER A 62 -0.35 10.33 4.02
N LYS A 63 -1.02 9.56 3.14
CA LYS A 63 -0.55 9.34 1.77
C LYS A 63 -1.25 10.27 0.77
N ALA A 64 -2.57 10.25 0.76
CA ALA A 64 -3.37 11.06 -0.15
C ALA A 64 -3.08 12.57 0.00
N TYR A 65 -2.98 13.06 1.22
CA TYR A 65 -2.81 14.49 1.51
C TYR A 65 -1.44 14.86 2.10
N ARG A 66 -0.45 13.94 2.00
CA ARG A 66 0.92 14.15 2.50
C ARG A 66 1.01 14.51 4.00
N LEU A 67 0.01 14.11 4.79
CA LEU A 67 -0.09 14.41 6.24
C LEU A 67 0.59 13.34 7.11
N THR A 68 1.74 12.80 6.68
CA THR A 68 2.43 11.69 7.36
C THR A 68 2.80 12.00 8.80
N GLY A 69 3.33 13.20 9.09
CA GLY A 69 3.73 13.64 10.41
C GLY A 69 2.57 14.04 11.32
N HIS A 70 1.39 14.27 10.76
CA HIS A 70 0.20 14.71 11.51
C HIS A 70 -0.58 13.57 12.17
N ARG A 71 -0.29 12.31 11.83
CA ARG A 71 -0.88 11.13 12.44
C ARG A 71 -2.42 11.13 12.48
N VAL A 72 -3.05 11.41 11.34
CA VAL A 72 -4.51 11.47 11.20
C VAL A 72 -5.01 10.45 10.19
N GLY A 73 -6.08 9.75 10.56
CA GLY A 73 -6.80 8.77 9.76
C GLY A 73 -8.28 8.77 10.09
N ALA A 74 -9.05 7.92 9.43
CA ALA A 74 -10.47 7.73 9.68
C ALA A 74 -10.84 6.25 9.71
N ILE A 75 -11.78 5.90 10.57
CA ILE A 75 -12.44 4.60 10.62
C ILE A 75 -13.90 4.80 10.24
N ILE A 76 -14.36 4.07 9.24
CA ILE A 76 -15.74 4.12 8.76
C ILE A 76 -16.40 2.77 9.08
N SER A 77 -17.46 2.77 9.92
CA SER A 77 -18.17 1.57 10.35
C SER A 77 -19.54 1.95 10.94
N SER A 78 -20.28 0.97 11.52
CA SER A 78 -21.54 1.23 12.21
C SER A 78 -21.34 2.09 13.47
N THR A 79 -22.33 2.89 13.81
CA THR A 79 -22.33 3.73 15.03
C THR A 79 -22.07 2.90 16.29
N THR A 80 -22.70 1.73 16.40
CA THR A 80 -22.51 0.82 17.55
C THR A 80 -21.06 0.37 17.68
N ARG A 81 -20.40 0.04 16.54
CA ARG A 81 -19.00 -0.39 16.53
C ARG A 81 -18.06 0.76 16.82
N LEU A 82 -18.35 1.94 16.25
CA LEU A 82 -17.55 3.15 16.50
C LEU A 82 -17.57 3.54 17.98
N ALA A 83 -18.72 3.43 18.67
CA ALA A 83 -18.81 3.70 20.10
C ALA A 83 -17.92 2.75 20.96
N GLN A 84 -17.63 1.53 20.50
CA GLN A 84 -16.68 0.64 21.19
C GLN A 84 -15.23 0.99 20.86
N ILE A 85 -14.96 1.36 19.60
CA ILE A 85 -13.63 1.80 19.17
C ILE A 85 -13.22 3.08 19.89
N GLU A 86 -14.15 4.03 20.06
CA GLU A 86 -13.93 5.28 20.77
C GLU A 86 -13.40 5.05 22.19
N LYS A 87 -14.00 4.13 22.94
CA LYS A 87 -13.51 3.77 24.29
C LYS A 87 -12.04 3.34 24.31
N PHE A 88 -11.61 2.64 23.28
CA PHE A 88 -10.21 2.24 23.12
C PHE A 88 -9.34 3.44 22.76
N LEU A 89 -9.79 4.28 21.82
CA LEU A 89 -9.08 5.49 21.41
C LEU A 89 -8.88 6.47 22.55
N ASP A 90 -9.88 6.65 23.40
CA ASP A 90 -9.80 7.50 24.60
C ASP A 90 -8.69 7.05 25.57
N THR A 91 -8.37 5.78 25.55
CA THR A 91 -7.30 5.23 26.40
C THR A 91 -5.92 5.34 25.77
N VAL A 92 -5.82 5.22 24.43
CA VAL A 92 -4.53 5.10 23.72
C VAL A 92 -4.02 6.44 23.22
N SER A 93 -4.90 7.29 22.68
CA SER A 93 -4.51 8.54 22.00
C SER A 93 -5.39 9.74 22.37
N ILE A 94 -6.48 9.51 23.08
CA ILE A 94 -7.52 10.53 23.45
C ILE A 94 -8.15 11.13 22.19
N CYS A 95 -7.40 11.91 21.40
CA CYS A 95 -7.85 12.47 20.13
C CYS A 95 -6.67 12.68 19.17
N PRO A 96 -6.91 12.67 17.85
CA PRO A 96 -5.91 13.11 16.88
C PRO A 96 -5.56 14.58 17.08
N ASN A 97 -4.35 14.99 16.69
CA ASN A 97 -3.98 16.40 16.82
C ASN A 97 -4.87 17.30 15.93
N GLN A 98 -5.24 18.46 16.45
CA GLN A 98 -6.21 19.36 15.82
C GLN A 98 -5.73 19.87 14.45
N LEU A 99 -4.44 20.20 14.29
CA LEU A 99 -3.89 20.68 13.01
C LEU A 99 -4.00 19.60 11.91
N GLY A 100 -3.78 18.34 12.28
CA GLY A 100 -3.98 17.21 11.38
C GLY A 100 -5.42 17.05 10.93
N GLN A 101 -6.39 17.22 11.85
CA GLN A 101 -7.81 17.16 11.53
C GLN A 101 -8.24 18.32 10.61
N ILE A 102 -7.79 19.56 10.87
CA ILE A 102 -8.05 20.73 10.02
C ILE A 102 -7.44 20.51 8.63
N GLY A 103 -6.20 20.03 8.55
CA GLY A 103 -5.54 19.73 7.28
C GLY A 103 -6.28 18.65 6.48
N ALA A 104 -6.73 17.58 7.15
CA ALA A 104 -7.52 16.51 6.54
C ALA A 104 -8.86 17.02 6.00
N LEU A 105 -9.59 17.83 6.79
CA LEU A 105 -10.85 18.43 6.38
C LEU A 105 -10.65 19.36 5.16
N TYR A 106 -9.63 20.21 5.20
CA TYR A 106 -9.30 21.09 4.07
C TYR A 106 -9.00 20.27 2.80
N GLY A 107 -8.22 19.19 2.95
CA GLY A 107 -7.90 18.29 1.84
C GLY A 107 -9.13 17.69 1.19
N LEU A 108 -10.04 17.14 2.00
CA LEU A 108 -11.30 16.57 1.53
C LEU A 108 -12.20 17.58 0.81
N GLN A 109 -12.22 18.82 1.27
CA GLN A 109 -13.10 19.85 0.72
C GLN A 109 -12.53 20.57 -0.51
N ASN A 110 -11.19 20.65 -0.64
CA ASN A 110 -10.58 21.59 -1.59
C ASN A 110 -9.53 20.97 -2.52
N LEU A 111 -9.06 19.75 -2.28
CA LEU A 111 -7.90 19.20 -3.00
C LEU A 111 -8.24 18.01 -3.92
N SER A 112 -9.48 17.87 -4.39
CA SER A 112 -9.89 16.79 -5.29
C SER A 112 -9.09 16.79 -6.61
N ASP A 113 -8.95 17.95 -7.24
CA ASP A 113 -8.24 18.09 -8.52
C ASP A 113 -6.74 17.84 -8.35
N TRP A 114 -6.16 18.37 -7.28
CA TRP A 114 -4.76 18.10 -6.93
C TRP A 114 -4.53 16.60 -6.69
N LEU A 115 -5.40 15.94 -5.95
CA LEU A 115 -5.29 14.50 -5.67
C LEU A 115 -5.43 13.66 -6.95
N SER A 116 -6.29 14.06 -7.87
CA SER A 116 -6.40 13.43 -9.19
C SER A 116 -5.11 13.54 -9.99
N GLN A 117 -4.43 14.68 -9.96
CA GLN A 117 -3.13 14.86 -10.61
C GLN A 117 -2.03 14.02 -9.95
N GLU A 118 -1.98 13.98 -8.61
CA GLU A 118 -1.05 13.12 -7.85
C GLU A 118 -1.25 11.63 -8.20
N ARG A 119 -2.52 11.21 -8.35
CA ARG A 119 -2.84 9.86 -8.81
C ARG A 119 -2.27 9.56 -10.20
N LEU A 120 -2.48 10.45 -11.16
CA LEU A 120 -1.95 10.29 -12.53
C LEU A 120 -0.43 10.20 -12.53
N GLU A 121 0.24 11.02 -11.73
CA GLU A 121 1.70 10.97 -11.60
C GLU A 121 2.18 9.62 -11.03
N ILE A 122 1.52 9.10 -10.00
CA ILE A 122 1.84 7.76 -9.45
C ILE A 122 1.59 6.66 -10.49
N LEU A 123 0.52 6.75 -11.29
CA LEU A 123 0.27 5.78 -12.37
C LEU A 123 1.33 5.85 -13.47
N ASN A 124 1.85 7.03 -13.79
CA ASN A 124 2.97 7.20 -14.73
C ASN A 124 4.24 6.52 -14.20
N ARG A 125 4.56 6.72 -12.92
CA ARG A 125 5.69 6.04 -12.26
C ARG A 125 5.50 4.53 -12.23
N LYS A 126 4.30 4.03 -11.91
CA LYS A 126 3.95 2.61 -11.99
C LYS A 126 4.26 2.05 -13.37
N LYS A 127 3.83 2.74 -14.44
CA LYS A 127 4.08 2.34 -15.83
C LYS A 127 5.58 2.27 -16.15
N ALA A 128 6.35 3.25 -15.67
CA ALA A 128 7.81 3.23 -15.83
C ALA A 128 8.45 2.05 -15.09
N MET A 129 8.02 1.75 -13.86
CA MET A 129 8.46 0.57 -13.11
C MET A 129 8.15 -0.73 -13.86
N GLU A 130 6.91 -0.90 -14.35
CA GLU A 130 6.50 -2.09 -15.12
C GLU A 130 7.32 -2.26 -16.40
N GLN A 131 7.63 -1.17 -17.10
CA GLN A 131 8.48 -1.19 -18.30
C GLN A 131 9.94 -1.53 -17.97
N GLY A 132 10.50 -0.93 -16.94
CA GLY A 132 11.88 -1.19 -16.53
C GLY A 132 12.12 -2.66 -16.20
N PHE A 133 11.20 -3.29 -15.48
CA PHE A 133 11.32 -4.73 -15.15
C PHE A 133 11.22 -5.66 -16.35
N LYS A 134 10.51 -5.30 -17.44
CA LYS A 134 10.46 -6.13 -18.66
C LYS A 134 11.84 -6.35 -19.30
N ASN A 135 12.76 -5.45 -19.06
CA ASN A 135 14.09 -5.45 -19.67
C ASN A 135 15.19 -5.98 -18.74
N LEU A 136 14.83 -6.53 -17.58
CA LEU A 136 15.75 -7.08 -16.59
C LEU A 136 15.61 -8.60 -16.48
N GLY A 137 16.50 -9.36 -17.10
CA GLY A 137 16.41 -10.83 -17.17
C GLY A 137 16.49 -11.56 -15.82
N ASN A 138 17.20 -11.00 -14.84
CA ASN A 138 17.38 -11.58 -13.51
C ASN A 138 16.31 -11.17 -12.50
N TRP A 139 15.30 -10.39 -12.93
CA TRP A 139 14.27 -9.85 -12.09
C TRP A 139 12.88 -10.16 -12.64
N LYS A 140 11.95 -10.43 -11.75
CA LYS A 140 10.55 -10.66 -12.09
C LYS A 140 9.63 -9.80 -11.22
N LEU A 141 8.90 -8.89 -11.83
CA LEU A 141 7.90 -8.11 -11.13
C LEU A 141 6.74 -9.01 -10.71
N LYS A 142 6.42 -9.04 -9.41
CA LYS A 142 5.33 -9.84 -8.83
C LYS A 142 4.09 -9.01 -8.57
N GLY A 143 4.26 -7.71 -8.35
CA GLY A 143 3.18 -6.77 -8.17
C GLY A 143 3.71 -5.34 -8.23
N CYS A 144 2.86 -4.40 -8.67
CA CYS A 144 3.18 -2.99 -8.75
C CYS A 144 1.89 -2.16 -8.63
N GLY A 145 1.86 -1.24 -7.69
CA GLY A 145 0.73 -0.33 -7.51
C GLY A 145 0.89 0.53 -6.28
N ALA A 146 0.06 1.52 -6.17
CA ALA A 146 0.20 2.57 -5.18
C ALA A 146 1.65 3.10 -5.16
N TYR A 147 2.39 2.86 -4.09
CA TYR A 147 3.77 3.36 -3.90
C TYR A 147 4.84 2.29 -4.06
N PHE A 148 4.47 1.03 -4.36
CA PHE A 148 5.36 -0.11 -4.23
C PHE A 148 5.41 -0.99 -5.47
N ALA A 149 6.63 -1.44 -5.80
CA ALA A 149 6.90 -2.59 -6.65
C ALA A 149 7.49 -3.72 -5.80
N TYR A 150 7.00 -4.92 -6.01
CA TYR A 150 7.48 -6.14 -5.34
C TYR A 150 8.11 -7.04 -6.38
N ALA A 151 9.42 -7.24 -6.26
CA ALA A 151 10.21 -7.93 -7.27
C ALA A 151 10.88 -9.16 -6.71
N GLU A 152 10.77 -10.28 -7.45
CA GLU A 152 11.55 -11.49 -7.27
C GLU A 152 12.87 -11.35 -8.06
N TYR A 153 13.96 -11.91 -7.52
CA TYR A 153 15.27 -11.90 -8.17
C TYR A 153 15.88 -13.30 -8.22
N ALA A 154 16.76 -13.53 -9.21
CA ALA A 154 17.39 -14.84 -9.46
C ALA A 154 18.76 -15.02 -8.79
N PHE A 155 19.28 -14.01 -8.10
CA PHE A 155 20.59 -14.09 -7.43
C PHE A 155 20.57 -15.04 -6.24
N GLY A 156 21.70 -15.73 -5.99
CA GLY A 156 21.86 -16.68 -4.89
C GLY A 156 22.00 -16.05 -3.49
N LEU A 157 21.63 -14.77 -3.32
CA LEU A 157 21.78 -14.01 -2.08
C LEU A 157 20.50 -13.97 -1.26
N PRO A 158 20.54 -13.95 0.08
CA PRO A 158 19.43 -13.59 0.93
C PRO A 158 18.98 -12.13 0.68
N SER A 159 17.68 -11.83 0.89
CA SER A 159 17.11 -10.53 0.53
C SER A 159 17.70 -9.35 1.33
N ASP A 160 18.05 -9.55 2.60
CA ASP A 160 18.72 -8.56 3.42
C ASP A 160 20.16 -8.24 2.95
N VAL A 161 20.90 -9.26 2.53
CA VAL A 161 22.23 -9.11 1.93
C VAL A 161 22.13 -8.38 0.59
N LEU A 162 21.17 -8.75 -0.26
CA LEU A 162 20.95 -8.08 -1.54
C LEU A 162 20.62 -6.60 -1.34
N CYS A 163 19.69 -6.26 -0.43
CA CYS A 163 19.33 -4.86 -0.18
C CYS A 163 20.52 -4.01 0.31
N LYS A 164 21.38 -4.59 1.16
CA LYS A 164 22.60 -3.90 1.60
C LYS A 164 23.56 -3.64 0.42
N ARG A 165 23.75 -4.63 -0.46
CA ARG A 165 24.59 -4.47 -1.64
C ARG A 165 24.00 -3.49 -2.66
N LEU A 166 22.70 -3.51 -2.90
CA LEU A 166 22.05 -2.52 -3.76
C LEU A 166 22.27 -1.09 -3.24
N LEU A 167 22.25 -0.92 -1.92
CA LEU A 167 22.52 0.39 -1.31
C LEU A 167 24.00 0.78 -1.44
N SER A 168 24.95 -0.12 -1.07
CA SER A 168 26.39 0.19 -1.07
C SER A 168 26.97 0.36 -2.47
N ASP A 169 26.59 -0.55 -3.39
CA ASP A 169 27.25 -0.69 -4.70
C ASP A 169 26.54 0.15 -5.77
N LYS A 170 25.23 0.41 -5.61
CA LYS A 170 24.39 1.07 -6.64
C LYS A 170 23.64 2.31 -6.11
N GLY A 171 23.67 2.60 -4.82
CA GLY A 171 22.92 3.71 -4.23
C GLY A 171 21.40 3.53 -4.31
N ILE A 172 20.91 2.26 -4.33
CA ILE A 172 19.47 1.94 -4.45
C ILE A 172 18.96 1.42 -3.13
N LEU A 173 18.12 2.22 -2.45
CA LEU A 173 17.50 1.84 -1.18
C LEU A 173 16.23 1.01 -1.42
N THR A 174 16.23 -0.22 -0.93
CA THR A 174 15.11 -1.16 -1.00
C THR A 174 14.90 -1.85 0.34
N LEU A 175 13.75 -2.52 0.51
CA LEU A 175 13.49 -3.30 1.72
C LEU A 175 13.40 -4.79 1.41
N PRO A 176 14.02 -5.64 2.24
CA PRO A 176 14.03 -7.08 2.05
C PRO A 176 12.69 -7.73 2.41
N GLU A 177 12.37 -8.85 1.78
CA GLU A 177 11.20 -9.66 2.06
C GLU A 177 11.09 -10.06 3.54
N THR A 178 12.21 -10.25 4.22
CA THR A 178 12.26 -10.63 5.64
C THR A 178 11.55 -9.64 6.57
N MET A 179 11.36 -8.39 6.14
CA MET A 179 10.58 -7.39 6.90
C MET A 179 9.06 -7.56 6.77
N PHE A 180 8.58 -8.36 5.83
CA PHE A 180 7.16 -8.47 5.48
C PHE A 180 6.61 -9.89 5.63
N THR A 181 7.47 -10.86 5.87
CA THR A 181 7.08 -12.26 6.04
C THR A 181 7.40 -12.74 7.45
N PRO A 182 6.52 -13.56 8.06
CA PRO A 182 6.82 -14.16 9.36
C PRO A 182 8.12 -14.97 9.30
N GLU A 183 8.80 -15.07 10.42
CA GLU A 183 9.88 -16.05 10.57
C GLU A 183 9.31 -17.44 10.33
N THR A 184 9.95 -18.20 9.46
CA THR A 184 9.57 -19.60 9.26
C THR A 184 9.90 -20.39 10.53
N GLN A 185 8.93 -21.14 11.03
CA GLN A 185 9.18 -22.07 12.14
C GLN A 185 10.33 -23.02 11.76
N LYS A 186 11.18 -23.37 12.74
CA LYS A 186 12.27 -24.34 12.58
C LYS A 186 11.71 -25.62 11.97
N GLY A 187 12.18 -25.99 10.76
CA GLY A 187 11.74 -27.18 10.04
C GLY A 187 10.77 -26.93 8.85
N ALA A 188 10.29 -25.72 8.63
CA ALA A 188 9.61 -25.40 7.39
C ALA A 188 10.62 -25.46 6.21
N PRO A 189 10.21 -25.96 5.01
CA PRO A 189 11.10 -25.97 3.85
C PRO A 189 11.58 -24.52 3.63
N ASN A 190 12.89 -24.36 3.45
CA ASN A 190 13.53 -23.08 3.16
C ASN A 190 12.95 -22.53 1.85
N LEU A 191 11.82 -21.87 1.93
CA LEU A 191 11.32 -20.99 0.89
C LEU A 191 12.39 -19.91 0.77
N LYS A 192 13.24 -20.03 -0.25
CA LYS A 192 14.28 -19.05 -0.54
C LYS A 192 13.58 -17.72 -0.74
N LYS A 193 13.56 -16.90 0.32
CA LYS A 193 12.95 -15.56 0.31
C LYS A 193 13.81 -14.69 -0.61
N ARG A 194 13.34 -14.49 -1.83
CA ARG A 194 14.04 -13.80 -2.92
C ARG A 194 13.26 -12.65 -3.47
N HIS A 195 12.62 -11.90 -2.58
CA HIS A 195 11.87 -10.73 -2.98
C HIS A 195 12.39 -9.48 -2.26
N ILE A 196 12.23 -8.36 -2.94
CA ILE A 196 12.46 -7.03 -2.36
C ILE A 196 11.25 -6.13 -2.64
N ARG A 197 11.02 -5.16 -1.77
CA ARG A 197 10.07 -4.07 -2.01
C ARG A 197 10.83 -2.82 -2.40
N ILE A 198 10.44 -2.23 -3.52
CA ILE A 198 10.94 -0.93 -3.99
C ILE A 198 9.83 0.10 -3.79
N ALA A 199 10.10 1.18 -3.05
CA ALA A 199 9.20 2.33 -2.92
C ALA A 199 9.57 3.35 -4.00
N PHE A 200 8.66 3.64 -4.93
CA PHE A 200 8.92 4.53 -6.07
C PHE A 200 8.14 5.85 -6.01
N ALA A 201 7.37 6.06 -4.97
CA ALA A 201 6.52 7.25 -4.88
C ALA A 201 7.28 8.56 -4.62
N ASN A 202 8.52 8.49 -4.20
CA ASN A 202 9.37 9.64 -3.88
C ASN A 202 10.40 9.98 -4.97
N ILE A 203 10.37 9.28 -6.10
CA ILE A 203 11.25 9.51 -7.24
C ILE A 203 10.42 9.72 -8.51
N ASN A 204 10.91 10.49 -9.46
CA ASN A 204 10.25 10.75 -10.73
C ASN A 204 10.59 9.69 -11.79
N VAL A 205 9.96 9.78 -12.98
CA VAL A 205 10.17 8.81 -14.07
C VAL A 205 11.62 8.75 -14.56
N MET A 206 12.35 9.87 -14.56
CA MET A 206 13.77 9.90 -14.96
C MET A 206 14.62 9.13 -13.94
N GLU A 207 14.42 9.38 -12.66
CA GLU A 207 15.11 8.68 -11.57
C GLU A 207 14.77 7.16 -11.54
N ILE A 208 13.52 6.79 -11.91
CA ILE A 208 13.15 5.38 -12.08
C ILE A 208 13.97 4.75 -13.22
N ASN A 209 14.10 5.40 -14.36
CA ASN A 209 14.89 4.90 -15.47
C ASN A 209 16.38 4.77 -15.08
N GLU A 210 16.93 5.77 -14.40
CA GLU A 210 18.29 5.73 -13.88
C GLU A 210 18.50 4.57 -12.88
N MET A 211 17.53 4.30 -12.01
CA MET A 211 17.56 3.13 -11.14
C MET A 211 17.67 1.83 -11.95
N PHE A 212 16.90 1.69 -13.04
CA PHE A 212 16.95 0.50 -13.89
C PHE A 212 18.27 0.40 -14.65
N ASP A 213 18.88 1.49 -15.08
CA ASP A 213 20.21 1.50 -15.68
C ASP A 213 21.25 0.95 -14.70
N ARG A 214 21.22 1.40 -13.45
CA ARG A 214 22.09 0.89 -12.38
C ARG A 214 21.86 -0.60 -12.05
N LEU A 215 20.60 -1.08 -12.17
CA LEU A 215 20.24 -2.48 -11.91
C LEU A 215 20.71 -3.44 -13.03
N ARG A 216 20.86 -2.98 -14.28
CA ARG A 216 21.36 -3.81 -15.38
C ARG A 216 22.78 -4.30 -15.16
N ASP A 217 23.60 -3.48 -14.51
CA ASP A 217 25.01 -3.77 -14.24
C ASP A 217 25.20 -4.47 -12.88
N PHE A 218 24.13 -4.90 -12.22
CA PHE A 218 24.18 -5.62 -10.96
C PHE A 218 24.07 -7.14 -11.22
#